data_39657806491ce11ab1eef50826cac9e0
#
_entry.id   39657806491ce11ab1eef50826cac9e0
#
_cell.length_a   1.000
_cell.length_b   1.000
_cell.length_c   1.000
_cell.angle_alpha   90.00
_cell.angle_beta   90.00
_cell.angle_gamma   90.00
#
_symmetry.space_group_name_H-M   'P 1'
#
loop_
_entity.id
_entity.type
_entity.pdbx_description
1 polymer ?
#
loop_
_entity_poly.entity_id
_entity_poly.type
_entity_poly.pdbx_seq_one_letter_code
_entity_poly.pdbx_strand_id
1 'polypeptide(L)'
;MIEIQAYKMDGLGNDFIIIDRRKDKIDLSKQQIINIADRKKGPGCDQIIIIDKDKEKKTNAKITFYNSDGGETGACGNGSRCISYFLMSEKKLNKSKINTESGILKAKLTGKTEVSVDMGIPNFDWKKIYTKNYSEHCQFVGYPQSTNRHI
;
A
#
# COMPACT_ATOMS: atom_id res chain seq x y z
N MET A 1 4.13 23.17 -15.67
CA MET A 1 4.74 21.97 -15.08
C MET A 1 4.14 21.84 -13.69
N ILE A 2 3.55 20.70 -13.34
CA ILE A 2 2.98 20.51 -11.99
C ILE A 2 4.10 19.86 -11.16
N GLU A 3 4.51 20.54 -10.09
CA GLU A 3 5.45 19.98 -9.12
C GLU A 3 4.68 19.16 -8.08
N ILE A 4 5.11 17.92 -7.85
CA ILE A 4 4.47 17.00 -6.91
C ILE A 4 5.49 16.65 -5.84
N GLN A 5 5.19 16.98 -4.60
CA GLN A 5 5.99 16.52 -3.47
C GLN A 5 5.72 15.04 -3.21
N ALA A 6 6.76 14.23 -3.24
CA ALA A 6 6.69 12.80 -2.98
C ALA A 6 7.80 12.36 -2.02
N TYR A 7 7.57 11.26 -1.31
CA TYR A 7 8.54 10.65 -0.42
C TYR A 7 8.92 9.28 -0.96
N LYS A 8 10.20 8.92 -0.87
CA LYS A 8 10.69 7.59 -1.19
C LYS A 8 10.89 6.82 0.10
N MET A 9 10.31 5.62 0.19
CA MET A 9 10.49 4.70 1.32
C MET A 9 10.77 3.30 0.81
N ASP A 10 11.45 2.52 1.61
CA ASP A 10 11.67 1.09 1.39
C ASP A 10 11.26 0.29 2.62
N GLY A 11 10.84 -0.94 2.40
CA GLY A 11 10.47 -1.87 3.47
C GLY A 11 10.56 -3.31 2.99
N LEU A 12 11.45 -4.09 3.61
CA LEU A 12 11.66 -5.52 3.34
C LEU A 12 11.85 -5.85 1.85
N GLY A 13 12.67 -5.05 1.17
CA GLY A 13 13.05 -5.27 -0.22
C GLY A 13 12.10 -4.67 -1.27
N ASN A 14 10.99 -4.08 -0.87
CA ASN A 14 10.14 -3.29 -1.77
C ASN A 14 10.36 -1.79 -1.54
N ASP A 15 10.35 -1.02 -2.61
CA ASP A 15 10.44 0.42 -2.56
C ASP A 15 9.14 1.10 -3.04
N PHE A 16 8.83 2.21 -2.39
CA PHE A 16 7.57 2.92 -2.55
C PHE A 16 7.80 4.39 -2.82
N ILE A 17 6.96 4.97 -3.68
CA ILE A 17 6.78 6.42 -3.79
C ILE A 17 5.47 6.77 -3.12
N ILE A 18 5.53 7.63 -2.11
CA ILE A 18 4.38 8.08 -1.34
C ILE A 18 4.02 9.49 -1.78
N ILE A 19 2.77 9.69 -2.18
CA ILE A 19 2.21 10.98 -2.59
C ILE A 19 1.08 11.34 -1.63
N ASP A 20 1.26 12.45 -0.91
CA ASP A 20 0.29 12.92 0.07
C ASP A 20 -0.66 13.96 -0.54
N ARG A 21 -1.90 13.55 -0.77
CA ARG A 21 -2.97 14.40 -1.31
C ARG A 21 -3.90 14.97 -0.27
N ARG A 22 -3.56 14.84 1.02
CA ARG A 22 -4.42 15.33 2.10
C ARG A 22 -4.58 16.84 2.11
N LYS A 23 -3.59 17.59 1.62
CA LYS A 23 -3.63 19.05 1.51
C LYS A 23 -4.06 19.49 0.12
N ASP A 24 -3.37 19.00 -0.89
CA ASP A 24 -3.54 19.39 -2.29
C ASP A 24 -4.05 18.20 -3.10
N LYS A 25 -5.24 18.34 -3.68
CA LYS A 25 -5.81 17.29 -4.50
C LYS A 25 -5.10 17.25 -5.85
N ILE A 26 -4.29 16.21 -6.04
CA ILE A 26 -3.60 15.93 -7.29
C ILE A 26 -4.21 14.66 -7.88
N ASP A 27 -4.86 14.79 -9.04
CA ASP A 27 -5.38 13.64 -9.76
C ASP A 27 -4.31 13.14 -10.74
N LEU A 28 -3.89 11.89 -10.59
CA LEU A 28 -2.90 11.24 -11.44
C LEU A 28 -3.60 10.30 -12.41
N SER A 29 -3.33 10.47 -13.68
CA SER A 29 -3.73 9.50 -14.71
C SER A 29 -2.93 8.20 -14.56
N LYS A 30 -3.48 7.10 -15.07
CA LYS A 30 -2.78 5.81 -15.12
C LYS A 30 -1.39 5.93 -15.76
N GLN A 31 -1.28 6.69 -16.85
CA GLN A 31 0.00 6.88 -17.54
C GLN A 31 1.02 7.63 -16.68
N GLN A 32 0.58 8.62 -15.89
CA GLN A 32 1.48 9.32 -14.97
C GLN A 32 1.99 8.40 -13.87
N ILE A 33 1.14 7.52 -13.32
CA ILE A 33 1.53 6.50 -12.35
C ILE A 33 2.60 5.58 -12.93
N ILE A 34 2.38 5.06 -14.16
CA ILE A 34 3.36 4.22 -14.86
C ILE A 34 4.68 4.96 -15.05
N ASN A 35 4.64 6.22 -15.48
CA ASN A 35 5.85 7.02 -15.71
C ASN A 35 6.64 7.29 -14.41
N ILE A 36 5.94 7.56 -13.31
CA ILE A 36 6.57 7.75 -11.99
C ILE A 36 7.22 6.45 -11.50
N ALA A 37 6.57 5.31 -11.73
CA ALA A 37 7.07 4.01 -11.30
C ALA A 37 8.19 3.45 -12.19
N ASP A 38 8.34 3.95 -13.41
CA ASP A 38 9.37 3.51 -14.36
C ASP A 38 10.77 3.90 -13.87
N ARG A 39 11.63 2.90 -13.65
CA ARG A 39 12.99 3.12 -13.14
C ARG A 39 13.96 3.74 -14.15
N LYS A 40 13.57 3.85 -15.43
CA LYS A 40 14.38 4.46 -16.51
C LYS A 40 13.94 5.88 -16.83
N LYS A 41 12.65 6.18 -16.69
CA LYS A 41 12.04 7.45 -17.11
C LYS A 41 11.65 8.33 -15.95
N GLY A 42 11.43 7.73 -14.78
CA GLY A 42 10.97 8.40 -13.57
C GLY A 42 11.82 8.05 -12.35
N PRO A 43 11.38 8.45 -11.17
CA PRO A 43 12.02 8.08 -9.90
C PRO A 43 12.10 6.57 -9.67
N GLY A 44 11.16 5.81 -10.25
CA GLY A 44 11.07 4.36 -10.19
C GLY A 44 10.66 3.82 -8.82
N CYS A 45 9.81 2.82 -8.79
CA CYS A 45 9.43 2.10 -7.56
C CYS A 45 8.68 0.80 -7.90
N ASP A 46 8.52 -0.05 -6.90
CA ASP A 46 7.66 -1.23 -7.02
C ASP A 46 6.18 -0.83 -6.98
N GLN A 47 5.82 0.09 -6.08
CA GLN A 47 4.44 0.57 -5.95
C GLN A 47 4.40 2.05 -5.57
N ILE A 48 3.30 2.71 -5.95
CA ILE A 48 2.96 4.08 -5.52
C ILE A 48 1.88 3.99 -4.45
N ILE A 49 2.05 4.76 -3.38
CA ILE A 49 1.10 4.86 -2.27
C ILE A 49 0.53 6.27 -2.25
N ILE A 50 -0.77 6.38 -2.40
CA ILE A 50 -1.49 7.64 -2.32
C ILE A 50 -2.13 7.77 -0.94
N ILE A 51 -1.92 8.92 -0.29
CA ILE A 51 -2.55 9.28 0.98
C ILE A 51 -3.66 10.29 0.72
N ASP A 52 -4.87 9.93 1.07
CA ASP A 52 -6.05 10.81 1.04
C ASP A 52 -6.62 11.02 2.45
N LYS A 53 -7.42 12.08 2.61
CA LYS A 53 -8.24 12.25 3.82
C LYS A 53 -9.27 11.12 3.91
N ASP A 54 -9.37 10.50 5.07
CA ASP A 54 -10.52 9.62 5.34
C ASP A 54 -11.77 10.48 5.57
N LYS A 55 -12.69 10.43 4.60
CA LYS A 55 -13.94 11.22 4.65
C LYS A 55 -14.81 10.86 5.85
N GLU A 56 -14.80 9.59 6.25
CA GLU A 56 -15.56 9.09 7.39
C GLU A 56 -14.90 9.38 8.74
N LYS A 57 -13.67 9.86 8.74
CA LYS A 57 -12.86 10.18 9.93
C LYS A 57 -12.69 8.98 10.91
N LYS A 58 -12.83 7.76 10.42
CA LYS A 58 -12.68 6.52 11.19
C LYS A 58 -11.22 6.07 11.31
N THR A 59 -10.37 6.59 10.42
CA THR A 59 -8.96 6.21 10.32
C THR A 59 -8.06 7.44 10.22
N ASN A 60 -6.75 7.24 10.28
CA ASN A 60 -5.77 8.30 10.13
C ASN A 60 -5.70 8.84 8.69
N ALA A 61 -5.92 7.96 7.70
CA ALA A 61 -5.95 8.31 6.29
C ALA A 61 -6.61 7.19 5.46
N LYS A 62 -7.10 7.53 4.28
CA LYS A 62 -7.42 6.58 3.22
C LYS A 62 -6.17 6.35 2.38
N ILE A 63 -5.85 5.10 2.08
CA ILE A 63 -4.66 4.70 1.34
C ILE A 63 -5.06 3.92 0.10
N THR A 64 -4.48 4.32 -1.03
CA THR A 64 -4.60 3.58 -2.29
C THR A 64 -3.22 3.15 -2.74
N PHE A 65 -3.08 1.88 -3.11
CA PHE A 65 -1.84 1.30 -3.63
C PHE A 65 -1.96 1.10 -5.13
N TYR A 66 -0.94 1.50 -5.88
CA TYR A 66 -0.84 1.27 -7.32
C TYR A 66 0.41 0.47 -7.63
N ASN A 67 0.27 -0.56 -8.44
CA ASN A 67 1.40 -1.27 -9.01
C ASN A 67 2.08 -0.43 -10.11
N SER A 68 3.28 -0.82 -10.50
CA SER A 68 4.05 -0.12 -11.55
C SER A 68 3.37 -0.12 -12.92
N ASP A 69 2.40 -0.99 -13.16
CA ASP A 69 1.54 -1.01 -14.36
C ASP A 69 0.35 -0.03 -14.30
N GLY A 70 0.24 0.72 -13.20
CA GLY A 70 -0.83 1.67 -12.95
C GLY A 70 -2.15 1.04 -12.52
N GLY A 71 -2.18 -0.26 -12.21
CA GLY A 71 -3.33 -0.95 -11.64
C GLY A 71 -3.40 -0.77 -10.13
N GLU A 72 -4.61 -0.57 -9.60
CA GLU A 72 -4.82 -0.56 -8.15
C GLU A 72 -4.70 -1.97 -7.56
N THR A 73 -4.23 -2.04 -6.32
CA THR A 73 -4.21 -3.28 -5.52
C THR A 73 -4.77 -3.02 -4.13
N GLY A 74 -5.47 -4.01 -3.59
CA GLY A 74 -6.26 -3.86 -2.36
C GLY A 74 -5.43 -3.53 -1.12
N ALA A 75 -4.31 -4.21 -0.93
CA ALA A 75 -3.36 -3.94 0.14
C ALA A 75 -1.98 -4.55 -0.17
N CYS A 76 -0.95 -3.95 0.40
CA CYS A 76 0.42 -4.45 0.38
C CYS A 76 0.96 -4.42 1.81
N GLY A 77 1.35 -5.57 2.35
CA GLY A 77 1.84 -5.67 3.72
C GLY A 77 3.08 -4.79 3.97
N ASN A 78 4.05 -4.80 3.04
CA ASN A 78 5.25 -3.96 3.13
C ASN A 78 4.90 -2.48 3.02
N GLY A 79 4.07 -2.10 2.04
CA GLY A 79 3.60 -0.74 1.87
C GLY A 79 2.76 -0.25 3.05
N SER A 80 1.93 -1.12 3.63
CA SER A 80 1.12 -0.79 4.81
C SER A 80 1.99 -0.51 6.05
N ARG A 81 3.13 -1.19 6.22
CA ARG A 81 4.10 -0.87 7.27
C ARG A 81 4.75 0.48 7.04
N CYS A 82 5.25 0.73 5.82
CA CYS A 82 5.88 2.00 5.46
C CYS A 82 4.94 3.18 5.68
N ILE A 83 3.72 3.11 5.15
CA ILE A 83 2.77 4.22 5.27
C ILE A 83 2.29 4.42 6.72
N SER A 84 2.10 3.33 7.47
CA SER A 84 1.74 3.44 8.88
C SER A 84 2.85 4.07 9.71
N TYR A 85 4.12 3.72 9.46
CA TYR A 85 5.27 4.38 10.07
C TYR A 85 5.29 5.88 9.76
N PHE A 86 5.11 6.23 8.48
CA PHE A 86 5.06 7.62 8.03
C PHE A 86 3.99 8.42 8.79
N LEU A 87 2.75 7.91 8.85
CA LEU A 87 1.64 8.58 9.55
C LEU A 87 1.83 8.66 11.07
N MET A 88 2.41 7.62 11.67
CA MET A 88 2.72 7.62 13.11
C MET A 88 3.83 8.60 13.46
N SER A 89 4.88 8.67 12.63
CA SER A 89 6.00 9.58 12.81
C SER A 89 5.57 11.04 12.70
N GLU A 90 4.71 11.37 11.73
CA GLU A 90 4.17 12.73 11.54
C GLU A 90 3.44 13.23 12.79
N LYS A 91 2.68 12.39 13.45
CA LYS A 91 1.82 12.73 14.59
C LYS A 91 2.37 12.30 15.93
N LYS A 92 3.58 11.74 15.98
CA LYS A 92 4.20 11.16 17.19
C LYS A 92 3.28 10.15 17.90
N LEU A 93 2.68 9.25 17.11
CA LEU A 93 1.78 8.20 17.58
C LEU A 93 2.47 6.84 17.56
N ASN A 94 2.02 5.92 18.42
CA ASN A 94 2.51 4.54 18.46
C ASN A 94 1.53 3.55 17.78
N LYS A 95 0.36 4.03 17.36
CA LYS A 95 -0.66 3.24 16.67
C LYS A 95 -1.28 4.06 15.54
N SER A 96 -1.65 3.39 14.46
CA SER A 96 -2.40 3.99 13.37
C SER A 96 -3.47 3.05 12.84
N LYS A 97 -4.46 3.63 12.19
CA LYS A 97 -5.46 2.91 11.39
C LYS A 97 -5.45 3.51 10.00
N ILE A 98 -5.40 2.68 8.99
CA ILE A 98 -5.47 3.11 7.59
C ILE A 98 -6.67 2.44 6.93
N ASN A 99 -7.38 3.17 6.08
CA ASN A 99 -8.49 2.66 5.28
C ASN A 99 -7.94 2.30 3.90
N THR A 100 -8.06 1.04 3.51
CA THR A 100 -7.62 0.54 2.20
C THR A 100 -8.80 -0.09 1.46
N GLU A 101 -8.62 -0.45 0.20
CA GLU A 101 -9.64 -1.21 -0.55
C GLU A 101 -9.95 -2.56 0.11
N SER A 102 -8.95 -3.20 0.73
CA SER A 102 -9.14 -4.45 1.48
C SER A 102 -9.74 -4.27 2.88
N GLY A 103 -10.08 -3.04 3.27
CA GLY A 103 -10.65 -2.71 4.57
C GLY A 103 -9.71 -1.91 5.47
N ILE A 104 -10.10 -1.81 6.74
CA ILE A 104 -9.32 -1.04 7.74
C ILE A 104 -8.23 -1.92 8.31
N LEU A 105 -6.99 -1.50 8.11
CA LEU A 105 -5.81 -2.12 8.70
C LEU A 105 -5.38 -1.35 9.95
N LYS A 106 -4.98 -2.08 10.99
CA LYS A 106 -4.47 -1.52 12.24
C LYS A 106 -2.97 -1.76 12.32
N ALA A 107 -2.22 -0.75 12.67
CA ALA A 107 -0.79 -0.84 12.83
C ALA A 107 -0.32 -0.33 14.19
N LYS A 108 0.78 -0.89 14.67
CA LYS A 108 1.45 -0.45 15.89
C LYS A 108 2.96 -0.43 15.68
N LEU A 109 3.62 0.53 16.32
CA LEU A 109 5.07 0.57 16.42
C LEU A 109 5.53 -0.49 17.44
N THR A 110 6.47 -1.35 17.05
CA THR A 110 7.00 -2.44 17.88
C THR A 110 8.47 -2.24 18.24
N GLY A 111 9.15 -1.35 17.53
CA GLY A 111 10.53 -0.97 17.74
C GLY A 111 10.76 0.46 17.25
N LYS A 112 12.01 0.89 17.13
CA LYS A 112 12.35 2.25 16.70
C LYS A 112 11.80 2.59 15.30
N THR A 113 11.88 1.63 14.38
CA THR A 113 11.40 1.73 13.00
C THR A 113 10.57 0.51 12.59
N GLU A 114 10.31 -0.39 13.52
CA GLU A 114 9.57 -1.62 13.27
C GLU A 114 8.08 -1.40 13.45
N VAL A 115 7.29 -1.88 12.49
CA VAL A 115 5.83 -1.74 12.47
C VAL A 115 5.18 -3.09 12.26
N SER A 116 4.27 -3.45 13.14
CA SER A 116 3.36 -4.59 12.99
C SER A 116 2.04 -4.08 12.40
N VAL A 117 1.55 -4.75 11.34
CA VAL A 117 0.25 -4.47 10.72
C VAL A 117 -0.63 -5.70 10.84
N ASP A 118 -1.85 -5.50 11.33
CA ASP A 118 -2.89 -6.53 11.36
C ASP A 118 -3.56 -6.55 9.97
N MET A 119 -3.25 -7.60 9.20
CA MET A 119 -3.79 -7.83 7.85
C MET A 119 -5.11 -8.60 7.86
N GLY A 120 -5.66 -8.90 9.04
CA GLY A 120 -6.87 -9.68 9.21
C GLY A 120 -6.64 -11.19 9.09
N ILE A 121 -7.74 -11.94 9.02
CA ILE A 121 -7.73 -13.40 8.92
C ILE A 121 -7.58 -13.79 7.45
N PRO A 122 -6.59 -14.64 7.09
CA PRO A 122 -6.42 -15.09 5.72
C PRO A 122 -7.62 -15.95 5.30
N ASN A 123 -8.10 -15.72 4.08
CA ASN A 123 -9.16 -16.52 3.50
C ASN A 123 -8.54 -17.66 2.68
N PHE A 124 -8.79 -18.89 3.12
CA PHE A 124 -8.31 -20.11 2.44
C PHE A 124 -9.34 -20.74 1.50
N ASP A 125 -10.54 -20.15 1.38
CA ASP A 125 -11.54 -20.62 0.42
C ASP A 125 -11.10 -20.27 -1.00
N TRP A 126 -10.63 -21.25 -1.75
CA TRP A 126 -10.14 -21.08 -3.10
C TRP A 126 -11.19 -20.46 -4.04
N LYS A 127 -12.49 -20.66 -3.78
CA LYS A 127 -13.59 -20.06 -4.56
C LYS A 127 -13.68 -18.54 -4.39
N LYS A 128 -13.09 -18.00 -3.32
CA LYS A 128 -13.05 -16.56 -3.01
C LYS A 128 -11.70 -15.94 -3.37
N ILE A 129 -10.73 -16.75 -3.80
CA ILE A 129 -9.46 -16.27 -4.33
C ILE A 129 -9.70 -15.83 -5.76
N TYR A 130 -9.60 -14.54 -6.02
CA TYR A 130 -9.85 -13.95 -7.33
C TYR A 130 -8.74 -14.40 -8.31
N THR A 131 -9.04 -15.37 -9.16
CA THR A 131 -8.18 -15.75 -10.27
C THR A 131 -8.71 -15.08 -11.54
N LYS A 132 -8.14 -13.94 -11.93
CA LYS A 132 -8.38 -13.37 -13.25
C LYS A 132 -7.77 -14.30 -14.31
N ASN A 133 -8.63 -14.97 -15.09
CA ASN A 133 -8.26 -15.66 -16.33
C ASN A 133 -7.19 -16.77 -16.21
N TYR A 134 -7.49 -17.84 -15.49
CA TYR A 134 -6.76 -19.09 -15.67
C TYR A 134 -7.66 -20.11 -16.39
N SER A 135 -7.17 -20.66 -17.51
CA SER A 135 -7.80 -21.77 -18.20
C SER A 135 -7.86 -22.99 -17.27
N GLU A 136 -8.81 -23.88 -17.48
CA GLU A 136 -9.17 -25.03 -16.65
C GLU A 136 -8.04 -26.03 -16.31
N HIS A 137 -6.79 -25.75 -16.69
CA HIS A 137 -5.64 -26.66 -16.55
C HIS A 137 -4.55 -26.16 -15.59
N CYS A 138 -4.72 -25.06 -14.88
CA CYS A 138 -3.76 -24.62 -13.88
C CYS A 138 -4.12 -25.16 -12.49
N GLN A 139 -3.33 -26.10 -11.99
CA GLN A 139 -3.30 -26.40 -10.56
C GLN A 139 -2.73 -25.18 -9.82
N PHE A 140 -3.61 -24.47 -9.14
CA PHE A 140 -3.23 -23.30 -8.35
C PHE A 140 -2.52 -23.77 -7.07
N VAL A 141 -1.23 -23.59 -6.99
CA VAL A 141 -0.52 -23.60 -5.72
C VAL A 141 -0.76 -22.23 -5.09
N GLY A 142 -1.82 -22.12 -4.29
CA GLY A 142 -2.15 -20.90 -3.57
C GLY A 142 -1.02 -20.58 -2.60
N TYR A 143 -0.29 -19.50 -2.88
CA TYR A 143 0.45 -18.85 -1.80
C TYR A 143 -0.59 -18.20 -0.90
N PRO A 144 -0.71 -18.59 0.37
CA PRO A 144 -1.50 -17.84 1.31
C PRO A 144 -0.98 -16.41 1.28
N GLN A 145 -1.86 -15.44 1.08
CA GLN A 145 -1.47 -14.04 1.27
C GLN A 145 -0.84 -13.97 2.64
N SER A 146 0.45 -13.73 2.66
CA SER A 146 1.32 -13.94 3.80
C SER A 146 0.70 -13.38 5.06
N THR A 147 0.40 -14.24 6.00
CA THR A 147 0.50 -13.89 7.39
C THR A 147 1.95 -13.48 7.60
N ASN A 148 2.25 -12.19 7.45
CA ASN A 148 3.53 -11.67 7.82
C ASN A 148 3.68 -11.80 9.33
N ARG A 149 4.01 -13.00 9.76
CA ARG A 149 4.71 -13.20 11.01
C ARG A 149 6.13 -12.72 10.77
N HIS A 150 6.52 -11.84 11.62
CA HIS A 150 7.82 -11.29 11.87
C HIS A 150 8.99 -12.22 11.53
N ILE A 151 9.95 -11.67 10.86
CA ILE A 151 11.33 -11.82 11.26
C ILE A 151 11.85 -10.43 11.56
#